data_733a8b06498432a28ed23520dc998090
#
_entry.id   733a8b06498432a28ed23520dc998090
#
_cell.length_a   1.000
_cell.length_b   1.000
_cell.length_c   1.000
_cell.angle_alpha   90.00
_cell.angle_beta   90.00
_cell.angle_gamma   90.00
#
_symmetry.space_group_name_H-M   'P 1'
#
loop_
_entity.id
_entity.type
_entity.pdbx_description
1 polymer ?
#
loop_
_entity_poly.entity_id
_entity_poly.type
_entity_poly.pdbx_seq_one_letter_code
_entity_poly.pdbx_strand_id
1 'polypeptide(L)'
;MAVVLPLGTIATLTPATGSAIVLNCISITGTTRSVAMADITALSDYMLKKLPSRVDPGTVTFEVYLEDTATATNTLKTLRDWQATVTGSSIGYNSVTLSINFPGSTIDALISYQGYISGITEPTVGASDEALRFSVTLQVTAV
;
A
#
# COMPACT_ATOMS: atom_id res chain seq x y z
N MET A 1 -25.65 6.46 -14.06
CA MET A 1 -24.35 6.00 -13.51
C MET A 1 -23.85 7.02 -12.51
N ALA A 2 -23.62 6.61 -11.27
CA ALA A 2 -23.08 7.49 -10.25
C ALA A 2 -21.54 7.41 -10.27
N VAL A 3 -20.90 8.57 -10.11
CA VAL A 3 -19.44 8.68 -10.04
C VAL A 3 -19.03 8.68 -8.57
N VAL A 4 -17.97 7.95 -8.24
CA VAL A 4 -17.43 7.93 -6.88
C VAL A 4 -16.48 9.10 -6.66
N LEU A 5 -16.74 9.85 -5.60
CA LEU A 5 -15.88 10.94 -5.16
C LEU A 5 -14.95 10.46 -4.03
N PRO A 6 -13.73 11.01 -3.92
CA PRO A 6 -12.77 10.53 -2.92
C PRO A 6 -13.12 10.97 -1.49
N LEU A 7 -13.93 11.99 -1.31
CA LEU A 7 -14.27 12.49 0.02
C LEU A 7 -15.08 11.46 0.80
N GLY A 8 -14.64 11.12 1.99
CA GLY A 8 -15.25 10.08 2.82
C GLY A 8 -14.63 8.70 2.65
N THR A 9 -13.58 8.56 1.83
CA THR A 9 -12.84 7.30 1.69
C THR A 9 -12.08 6.98 2.98
N ILE A 10 -12.18 5.73 3.41
CA ILE A 10 -11.52 5.24 4.62
C ILE A 10 -10.51 4.17 4.23
N ALA A 11 -9.26 4.34 4.68
CA ALA A 11 -8.21 3.35 4.51
C ALA A 11 -7.94 2.65 5.83
N THR A 12 -7.97 1.32 5.83
CA THR A 12 -7.70 0.49 7.00
C THR A 12 -6.53 -0.43 6.69
N LEU A 13 -5.55 -0.47 7.58
CA LEU A 13 -4.40 -1.35 7.47
C LEU A 13 -4.48 -2.43 8.53
N THR A 14 -4.54 -3.68 8.09
CA THR A 14 -4.67 -4.85 8.96
C THR A 14 -3.40 -5.69 8.88
N PRO A 15 -2.65 -5.87 9.98
CA PRO A 15 -1.48 -6.75 9.97
C PRO A 15 -1.88 -8.22 10.04
N ALA A 16 -0.97 -9.11 9.66
CA ALA A 16 -1.16 -10.55 9.83
C ALA A 16 -1.21 -10.92 11.32
N THR A 17 -0.46 -10.21 12.14
CA THR A 17 -0.46 -10.38 13.60
C THR A 17 -0.61 -9.01 14.27
N GLY A 18 -1.71 -8.81 14.96
CA GLY A 18 -2.03 -7.56 15.63
C GLY A 18 -3.39 -7.00 15.24
N SER A 19 -3.70 -5.82 15.76
CA SER A 19 -4.98 -5.15 15.52
C SER A 19 -4.91 -4.23 14.31
N ALA A 20 -6.00 -4.16 13.56
CA ALA A 20 -6.15 -3.22 12.45
C ALA A 20 -6.14 -1.77 12.94
N ILE A 21 -5.59 -0.89 12.11
CA ILE A 21 -5.63 0.55 12.34
C ILE A 21 -6.31 1.26 11.17
N VAL A 22 -7.07 2.30 11.49
CA VAL A 22 -7.63 3.22 10.51
C VAL A 22 -6.63 4.33 10.27
N LEU A 23 -6.25 4.53 9.00
CA LEU A 23 -5.26 5.51 8.64
C LEU A 23 -5.90 6.87 8.38
N ASN A 24 -5.27 7.92 8.89
CA ASN A 24 -5.66 9.30 8.59
C ASN A 24 -4.94 9.76 7.30
N CYS A 25 -5.35 9.17 6.18
CA CYS A 25 -4.69 9.35 4.90
C CYS A 25 -4.98 10.69 4.25
N ILE A 26 -3.96 11.26 3.63
CA ILE A 26 -4.05 12.46 2.80
C ILE A 26 -4.27 12.04 1.34
N SER A 27 -3.51 11.07 0.88
CA SER A 27 -3.57 10.56 -0.49
C SER A 27 -3.12 9.11 -0.56
N ILE A 28 -3.63 8.41 -1.56
CA ILE A 28 -3.25 7.03 -1.87
C ILE A 28 -3.01 6.96 -3.36
N THR A 29 -1.80 6.53 -3.74
CA THR A 29 -1.47 6.25 -5.14
C THR A 29 -1.57 4.75 -5.36
N GLY A 30 -2.52 4.34 -6.17
CA GLY A 30 -2.76 2.93 -6.46
C GLY A 30 -1.68 2.29 -7.32
N THR A 31 -1.78 0.97 -7.47
CA THR A 31 -0.83 0.22 -8.28
C THR A 31 -1.09 0.38 -9.76
N THR A 32 -0.03 0.24 -10.55
CA THR A 32 -0.14 -0.11 -11.96
C THR A 32 0.09 -1.62 -12.07
N ARG A 33 -0.98 -2.34 -12.26
CA ARG A 33 -0.92 -3.78 -12.45
C ARG A 33 -0.49 -4.08 -13.88
N SER A 34 0.54 -4.88 -14.06
CA SER A 34 1.07 -5.20 -15.39
C SER A 34 1.21 -6.70 -15.57
N VAL A 35 1.12 -7.12 -16.83
CA VAL A 35 1.31 -8.52 -17.21
C VAL A 35 2.50 -8.57 -18.18
N ALA A 36 3.51 -9.34 -17.81
CA ALA A 36 4.64 -9.58 -18.69
C ALA A 36 4.20 -10.46 -19.89
N MET A 37 4.66 -10.10 -21.06
CA MET A 37 4.33 -10.83 -22.31
C MET A 37 5.55 -11.59 -22.78
N ALA A 38 5.43 -12.92 -22.88
CA ALA A 38 6.48 -13.77 -23.40
C ALA A 38 6.39 -13.84 -24.91
N ASP A 39 7.53 -13.67 -25.61
CA ASP A 39 7.60 -13.80 -27.06
C ASP A 39 7.72 -15.28 -27.44
N ILE A 40 6.78 -15.75 -28.23
CA ILE A 40 6.71 -17.13 -28.75
C ILE A 40 6.77 -17.17 -30.27
N THR A 41 7.23 -16.09 -30.89
CA THR A 41 7.31 -16.01 -32.37
C THR A 41 8.31 -17.02 -32.95
N ALA A 42 7.86 -17.85 -33.85
CA ALA A 42 8.73 -18.78 -34.58
C ALA A 42 9.25 -18.17 -35.89
N LEU A 43 10.31 -18.75 -36.44
CA LEU A 43 10.89 -18.28 -37.72
C LEU A 43 9.90 -18.35 -38.89
N SER A 44 8.93 -19.25 -38.81
CA SER A 44 7.89 -19.41 -39.83
C SER A 44 6.75 -18.40 -39.71
N ASP A 45 6.73 -17.62 -38.64
CA ASP A 45 5.66 -16.67 -38.37
C ASP A 45 5.91 -15.33 -39.06
N TYR A 46 4.87 -14.82 -39.73
CA TYR A 46 4.89 -13.49 -40.35
C TYR A 46 4.42 -12.41 -39.40
N MET A 47 3.86 -12.77 -38.22
CA MET A 47 3.40 -11.86 -37.20
C MET A 47 4.05 -12.20 -35.88
N LEU A 48 4.31 -11.18 -35.08
CA LEU A 48 4.77 -11.37 -33.69
C LEU A 48 3.68 -12.05 -32.87
N LYS A 49 4.06 -13.10 -32.15
CA LYS A 49 3.16 -13.82 -31.24
C LYS A 49 3.66 -13.67 -29.83
N LYS A 50 2.78 -13.25 -28.93
CA LYS A 50 3.08 -13.07 -27.51
C LYS A 50 2.02 -13.72 -26.65
N LEU A 51 2.44 -14.28 -25.52
CA LEU A 51 1.54 -14.84 -24.52
C LEU A 51 1.73 -14.15 -23.18
N PRO A 52 0.64 -13.93 -22.43
CA PRO A 52 0.74 -13.46 -21.05
C PRO A 52 1.57 -14.43 -20.21
N SER A 53 2.44 -13.90 -19.37
CA SER A 53 3.32 -14.65 -18.49
C SER A 53 3.00 -14.32 -17.04
N ARG A 54 3.82 -13.49 -16.39
CA ARG A 54 3.67 -13.16 -14.97
C ARG A 54 2.92 -11.87 -14.78
N VAL A 55 2.16 -11.79 -13.70
CA VAL A 55 1.49 -10.55 -13.27
C VAL A 55 2.36 -9.88 -12.22
N ASP A 56 2.66 -8.61 -12.42
CA ASP A 56 3.28 -7.75 -11.43
C ASP A 56 2.20 -6.89 -10.79
N PRO A 57 1.88 -7.10 -9.51
CA PRO A 57 0.86 -6.31 -8.84
C PRO A 57 1.31 -4.88 -8.50
N GLY A 58 2.62 -4.58 -8.55
CA GLY A 58 3.16 -3.25 -8.34
C GLY A 58 3.29 -2.84 -6.89
N THR A 59 3.33 -1.53 -6.67
CA THR A 59 3.47 -0.90 -5.35
C THR A 59 2.35 0.10 -5.11
N VAL A 60 1.98 0.28 -3.84
CA VAL A 60 1.05 1.32 -3.39
C VAL A 60 1.80 2.28 -2.48
N THR A 61 1.65 3.57 -2.71
CA THR A 61 2.20 4.61 -1.83
C THR A 61 1.06 5.43 -1.24
N PHE A 62 1.10 5.64 0.07
CA PHE A 62 0.12 6.48 0.74
C PHE A 62 0.79 7.44 1.72
N GLU A 63 0.19 8.62 1.86
CA GLU A 63 0.60 9.64 2.81
C GLU A 63 -0.38 9.70 3.97
N VAL A 64 0.16 9.79 5.18
CA VAL A 64 -0.60 9.80 6.44
C VAL A 64 -0.14 10.95 7.29
N TYR A 65 -1.08 11.63 7.98
CA TYR A 65 -0.73 12.64 8.97
C TYR A 65 -0.06 11.99 10.18
N LEU A 66 0.97 12.66 10.69
CA LEU A 66 1.57 12.29 11.96
C LEU A 66 0.66 12.79 13.09
N GLU A 67 0.18 11.85 13.89
CA GLU A 67 -0.72 12.15 15.00
C GLU A 67 0.05 12.37 16.30
N ASP A 68 -0.45 13.25 17.16
CA ASP A 68 0.09 13.49 18.49
C ASP A 68 -0.49 12.46 19.46
N THR A 69 0.10 11.29 19.46
CA THR A 69 -0.27 10.16 20.33
C THR A 69 0.94 9.66 21.09
N ALA A 70 0.71 8.85 22.13
CA ALA A 70 1.79 8.25 22.90
C ALA A 70 2.73 7.42 21.99
N THR A 71 4.03 7.49 22.24
CA THR A 71 5.04 6.82 21.41
C THR A 71 4.76 5.34 21.21
N ALA A 72 4.30 4.64 22.24
CA ALA A 72 4.04 3.21 22.16
C ALA A 72 2.88 2.83 21.23
N THR A 73 1.93 3.74 21.01
CA THR A 73 0.72 3.52 20.20
C THR A 73 0.68 4.37 18.94
N ASN A 74 1.74 5.14 18.67
CA ASN A 74 1.80 6.00 17.49
C ASN A 74 1.79 5.19 16.21
N THR A 75 1.03 5.64 15.22
CA THR A 75 0.89 4.95 13.93
C THR A 75 2.23 4.79 13.22
N LEU A 76 3.08 5.82 13.21
CA LEU A 76 4.40 5.74 12.57
C LEU A 76 5.27 4.65 13.21
N LYS A 77 5.31 4.58 14.52
CA LYS A 77 6.06 3.53 15.23
C LYS A 77 5.50 2.14 14.93
N THR A 78 4.19 2.00 14.95
CA THR A 78 3.51 0.74 14.65
C THR A 78 3.83 0.26 13.24
N LEU A 79 3.80 1.13 12.25
CA LEU A 79 4.13 0.79 10.87
C LEU A 79 5.61 0.42 10.69
N ARG A 80 6.51 1.09 11.39
CA ARG A 80 7.93 0.74 11.39
C ARG A 80 8.17 -0.65 11.98
N ASP A 81 7.47 -1.00 13.05
CA ASP A 81 7.54 -2.33 13.66
C ASP A 81 6.98 -3.41 12.73
N TRP A 82 5.93 -3.10 11.97
CA TRP A 82 5.39 -4.03 10.97
C TRP A 82 6.29 -4.18 9.75
N GLN A 83 7.04 -3.14 9.40
CA GLN A 83 8.01 -3.22 8.31
C GLN A 83 9.10 -4.24 8.65
N ALA A 84 9.73 -4.11 9.80
CA ALA A 84 10.73 -5.05 10.26
C ALA A 84 10.98 -4.89 11.76
N THR A 85 11.03 -5.99 12.47
CA THR A 85 11.44 -6.04 13.88
C THR A 85 12.75 -6.80 13.98
N VAL A 86 13.79 -6.13 14.46
CA VAL A 86 15.10 -6.72 14.64
C VAL A 86 15.27 -7.10 16.11
N THR A 87 15.52 -8.39 16.37
CA THR A 87 15.77 -8.91 17.73
C THR A 87 17.04 -9.76 17.69
N GLY A 88 18.13 -9.23 18.24
CA GLY A 88 19.42 -9.91 18.18
C GLY A 88 19.88 -10.11 16.74
N SER A 89 19.99 -11.37 16.31
CA SER A 89 20.35 -11.75 14.95
C SER A 89 19.16 -12.13 14.06
N SER A 90 17.92 -11.93 14.56
CA SER A 90 16.69 -12.25 13.84
C SER A 90 15.99 -11.01 13.35
N ILE A 91 15.36 -11.12 12.16
CA ILE A 91 14.50 -10.09 11.61
C ILE A 91 13.12 -10.69 11.38
N GLY A 92 12.11 -10.08 11.98
CA GLY A 92 10.72 -10.44 11.77
C GLY A 92 10.04 -9.45 10.84
N TYR A 93 9.21 -9.96 9.94
CA TYR A 93 8.39 -9.16 9.03
C TYR A 93 6.92 -9.45 9.28
N ASN A 94 6.10 -8.43 9.16
CA ASN A 94 4.67 -8.57 9.31
C ASN A 94 3.98 -8.12 8.01
N SER A 95 3.30 -9.05 7.35
CA SER A 95 2.51 -8.70 6.17
C SER A 95 1.27 -7.90 6.58
N VAL A 96 0.82 -7.04 5.69
CA VAL A 96 -0.30 -6.14 5.94
C VAL A 96 -1.28 -6.20 4.78
N THR A 97 -2.54 -5.93 5.08
CA THR A 97 -3.60 -5.77 4.08
C THR A 97 -4.15 -4.35 4.17
N LEU A 98 -4.04 -3.60 3.07
CA LEU A 98 -4.63 -2.28 2.94
C LEU A 98 -6.00 -2.43 2.28
N SER A 99 -7.05 -2.07 3.01
CA SER A 99 -8.43 -2.03 2.50
C SER A 99 -8.86 -0.59 2.32
N ILE A 100 -9.39 -0.27 1.15
CA ILE A 100 -9.89 1.06 0.83
C ILE A 100 -11.40 0.98 0.67
N ASN A 101 -12.13 1.64 1.57
CA ASN A 101 -13.57 1.74 1.53
C ASN A 101 -13.96 3.10 0.96
N PHE A 102 -14.59 3.08 -0.20
CA PHE A 102 -15.10 4.31 -0.83
C PHE A 102 -16.45 4.70 -0.25
N PRO A 103 -16.79 6.00 -0.27
CA PRO A 103 -18.11 6.43 0.13
C PRO A 103 -19.14 5.93 -0.88
N GLY A 104 -20.12 5.19 -0.39
CA GLY A 104 -21.17 4.60 -1.22
C GLY A 104 -21.50 3.19 -0.74
N SER A 105 -22.67 2.69 -1.11
CA SER A 105 -23.18 1.43 -0.63
C SER A 105 -22.86 0.23 -1.53
N THR A 106 -22.33 0.45 -2.74
CA THR A 106 -22.20 -0.59 -3.75
C THR A 106 -20.77 -1.03 -4.06
N ILE A 107 -19.77 -0.24 -3.70
CA ILE A 107 -18.36 -0.54 -3.97
C ILE A 107 -17.51 -0.58 -2.70
N ASP A 108 -18.10 -1.08 -1.64
CA ASP A 108 -17.42 -1.27 -0.37
C ASP A 108 -16.30 -2.32 -0.52
N ALA A 109 -15.10 -1.99 -0.03
CA ALA A 109 -13.92 -2.86 -0.04
C ALA A 109 -13.52 -3.41 -1.42
N LEU A 110 -13.85 -2.69 -2.50
CA LEU A 110 -13.49 -3.12 -3.87
C LEU A 110 -11.97 -3.19 -4.07
N ILE A 111 -11.22 -2.30 -3.44
CA ILE A 111 -9.77 -2.26 -3.54
C ILE A 111 -9.14 -2.73 -2.25
N SER A 112 -8.38 -3.80 -2.34
CA SER A 112 -7.64 -4.38 -1.22
C SER A 112 -6.29 -4.88 -1.73
N TYR A 113 -5.22 -4.52 -1.03
CA TYR A 113 -3.86 -4.92 -1.39
C TYR A 113 -3.22 -5.62 -0.21
N GLN A 114 -2.63 -6.78 -0.46
CA GLN A 114 -1.86 -7.52 0.54
C GLN A 114 -0.38 -7.47 0.18
N GLY A 115 0.47 -7.20 1.14
CA GLY A 115 1.91 -7.14 0.90
C GLY A 115 2.72 -6.80 2.13
N TYR A 116 3.92 -6.32 1.89
CA TYR A 116 4.86 -5.91 2.92
C TYR A 116 5.20 -4.44 2.78
N ILE A 117 5.37 -3.76 3.90
CA ILE A 117 5.85 -2.38 3.90
C ILE A 117 7.31 -2.40 3.46
N SER A 118 7.59 -1.82 2.28
CA SER A 118 8.94 -1.78 1.71
C SER A 118 9.71 -0.53 2.09
N GLY A 119 9.02 0.59 2.33
CA GLY A 119 9.67 1.84 2.68
C GLY A 119 8.76 2.77 3.47
N ILE A 120 9.36 3.53 4.36
CA ILE A 120 8.69 4.59 5.12
C ILE A 120 9.58 5.82 5.03
N THR A 121 9.01 6.92 4.51
CA THR A 121 9.68 8.22 4.50
C THR A 121 9.21 9.02 5.70
N GLU A 122 10.12 9.29 6.63
CA GLU A 122 9.82 10.02 7.84
C GLU A 122 9.48 11.49 7.56
N PRO A 123 8.75 12.16 8.48
CA PRO A 123 8.36 13.55 8.29
C PRO A 123 9.59 14.47 8.18
N THR A 124 9.50 15.43 7.28
CA THR A 124 10.48 16.53 7.20
C THR A 124 10.04 17.62 8.16
N VAL A 125 10.93 17.99 9.07
CA VAL A 125 10.68 19.04 10.06
C VAL A 125 11.30 20.35 9.57
N GLY A 126 10.48 21.38 9.49
CA GLY A 126 10.90 22.72 9.07
C GLY A 126 9.90 23.77 9.56
N ALA A 127 10.24 25.04 9.35
CA ALA A 127 9.33 26.14 9.66
C ALA A 127 8.21 26.19 8.60
N SER A 128 7.09 25.53 8.88
CA SER A 128 5.93 25.43 7.99
C SER A 128 4.66 25.43 8.82
N ASP A 129 3.60 25.98 8.25
CA ASP A 129 2.25 25.96 8.84
C ASP A 129 1.51 24.65 8.52
N GLU A 130 2.08 23.77 7.70
CA GLU A 130 1.47 22.51 7.33
C GLU A 130 1.67 21.45 8.41
N ALA A 131 0.64 20.60 8.59
CA ALA A 131 0.74 19.45 9.47
C ALA A 131 1.80 18.46 8.99
N LEU A 132 2.52 17.87 9.93
CA LEU A 132 3.52 16.85 9.61
C LEU A 132 2.85 15.61 9.02
N ARG A 133 3.47 15.06 8.00
CA ARG A 133 3.02 13.86 7.31
C ARG A 133 4.19 12.94 7.01
N PHE A 134 3.91 11.66 6.87
CA PHE A 134 4.89 10.68 6.42
C PHE A 134 4.28 9.84 5.30
N SER A 135 5.13 9.25 4.48
CA SER A 135 4.68 8.38 3.40
C SER A 135 5.15 6.95 3.61
N VAL A 136 4.32 6.01 3.17
CA VAL A 136 4.55 4.58 3.28
C VAL A 136 4.39 3.96 1.90
N THR A 137 5.34 3.11 1.53
CA THR A 137 5.28 2.33 0.30
C THR A 137 5.06 0.87 0.64
N LEU A 138 4.01 0.29 0.06
CA LEU A 138 3.64 -1.11 0.23
C LEU A 138 3.99 -1.87 -1.05
N GLN A 139 4.83 -2.90 -0.94
CA GLN A 139 5.05 -3.84 -2.03
C GLN A 139 3.92 -4.86 -2.04
N VAL A 140 3.09 -4.80 -3.06
CA VAL A 140 1.93 -5.68 -3.18
C VAL A 140 2.39 -7.08 -3.59
N THR A 141 1.90 -8.09 -2.89
CA THR A 141 2.16 -9.50 -3.17
C THR A 141 0.90 -10.24 -3.60
N ALA A 142 -0.26 -9.74 -3.21
CA ALA A 142 -1.56 -10.28 -3.62
C ALA A 142 -2.60 -9.17 -3.68
N VAL A 143 -3.55 -9.34 -4.56
CA VAL A 143 -4.61 -8.35 -4.81
C VAL A 143 -5.97 -9.02 -4.66
#